data_5f8e9601a146cae091a8d0e43eda554f
#
_entry.id   5f8e9601a146cae091a8d0e43eda554f
#
_cell.length_a   1.000
_cell.length_b   1.000
_cell.length_c   1.000
_cell.angle_alpha   90.00
_cell.angle_beta   90.00
_cell.angle_gamma   90.00
#
_symmetry.space_group_name_H-M   'P 1'
#
loop_
_entity.id
_entity.type
_entity.pdbx_description
1 polymer ?
#
loop_
_entity_poly.entity_id
_entity_poly.type
_entity_poly.pdbx_seq_one_letter_code
_entity_poly.pdbx_strand_id
1 'polypeptide(L)'
;MDQPLLNTSDHASAQFEAVALPFMDALYNKGLFLTHSPQDASDLVQETYLRAYRTFANFRPGTNCKAWLFTILYSIFVNQYRKTQREPDTVSMDALEETFQQTLASADWEAEFDALAGSAMDWQGPEVRAALGKLPESFRAAVLLADVEGLTYEEAAAVLDCPVGTLRSRLFRARKILFLELLDYARKTGFLKGARLT
;
A
#
# COMPACT_ATOMS: atom_id res chain seq x y z
N MET A 1 -3.75 41.18 33.70
CA MET A 1 -3.92 40.63 32.33
C MET A 1 -3.54 39.16 32.46
N ASP A 2 -4.56 38.32 32.70
CA ASP A 2 -4.36 36.86 32.78
C ASP A 2 -4.25 36.30 31.35
N GLN A 3 -3.07 35.81 31.02
CA GLN A 3 -2.93 34.92 29.86
C GLN A 3 -3.55 33.58 30.26
N PRO A 4 -4.52 33.04 29.50
CA PRO A 4 -5.01 31.70 29.75
C PRO A 4 -3.85 30.73 29.57
N LEU A 5 -3.53 29.96 30.61
CA LEU A 5 -2.66 28.80 30.54
C LEU A 5 -3.30 27.79 29.58
N LEU A 6 -2.92 27.86 28.32
CA LEU A 6 -3.27 26.83 27.33
C LEU A 6 -2.72 25.50 27.85
N ASN A 7 -3.64 24.60 28.14
CA ASN A 7 -3.36 23.29 28.73
C ASN A 7 -2.36 22.55 27.84
N THR A 8 -1.30 22.00 28.40
CA THR A 8 -0.31 21.18 27.63
C THR A 8 -0.96 20.05 26.86
N SER A 9 -2.13 19.56 27.29
CA SER A 9 -2.93 18.56 26.58
C SER A 9 -3.55 19.11 25.29
N ASP A 10 -3.99 20.38 25.26
CA ASP A 10 -4.61 21.00 24.08
C ASP A 10 -3.57 21.25 22.98
N HIS A 11 -2.34 21.61 23.37
CA HIS A 11 -1.22 21.73 22.41
C HIS A 11 -0.83 20.39 21.81
N ALA A 12 -0.78 19.31 22.61
CA ALA A 12 -0.46 17.98 22.11
C ALA A 12 -1.55 17.43 21.17
N SER A 13 -2.83 17.71 21.48
CA SER A 13 -3.96 17.34 20.62
C SER A 13 -3.89 18.07 19.29
N ALA A 14 -3.74 19.40 19.30
CA ALA A 14 -3.64 20.20 18.09
C ALA A 14 -2.44 19.82 17.22
N GLN A 15 -1.30 19.50 17.85
CA GLN A 15 -0.12 19.03 17.12
C GLN A 15 -0.35 17.65 16.48
N PHE A 16 -0.98 16.72 17.20
CA PHE A 16 -1.34 15.41 16.64
C PHE A 16 -2.29 15.56 15.46
N GLU A 17 -3.35 16.36 15.63
CA GLU A 17 -4.34 16.60 14.56
C GLU A 17 -3.68 17.17 13.31
N ALA A 18 -2.85 18.18 13.44
CA ALA A 18 -2.17 18.81 12.31
C ALA A 18 -1.24 17.86 11.54
N VAL A 19 -0.60 16.91 12.25
CA VAL A 19 0.40 16.00 11.66
C VAL A 19 -0.22 14.70 11.17
N ALA A 20 -1.26 14.18 11.84
CA ALA A 20 -1.82 12.86 11.59
C ALA A 20 -3.08 12.86 10.73
N LEU A 21 -4.02 13.80 10.94
CA LEU A 21 -5.31 13.81 10.22
C LEU A 21 -5.21 13.98 8.70
N PRO A 22 -4.19 14.64 8.12
CA PRO A 22 -4.04 14.71 6.65
C PRO A 22 -3.93 13.34 5.96
N PHE A 23 -3.63 12.26 6.71
CA PHE A 23 -3.50 10.92 6.16
C PHE A 23 -4.75 10.03 6.32
N MET A 24 -5.89 10.62 6.76
CA MET A 24 -7.11 9.84 7.03
C MET A 24 -7.60 9.07 5.80
N ASP A 25 -7.69 9.73 4.65
CA ASP A 25 -8.17 9.11 3.42
C ASP A 25 -7.23 7.96 2.96
N ALA A 26 -5.92 8.16 3.08
CA ALA A 26 -4.94 7.14 2.75
C ALA A 26 -5.07 5.90 3.67
N LEU A 27 -5.26 6.11 4.97
CA LEU A 27 -5.49 5.03 5.94
C LEU A 27 -6.82 4.31 5.67
N TYR A 28 -7.90 5.05 5.38
CA TYR A 28 -9.20 4.46 5.07
C TYR A 28 -9.15 3.61 3.79
N ASN A 29 -8.59 4.15 2.71
CA ASN A 29 -8.42 3.42 1.46
C ASN A 29 -7.59 2.14 1.67
N LYS A 30 -6.53 2.23 2.47
CA LYS A 30 -5.72 1.06 2.84
C LYS A 30 -6.51 0.06 3.67
N GLY A 31 -7.26 0.53 4.68
CA GLY A 31 -8.15 -0.30 5.49
C GLY A 31 -9.17 -1.05 4.63
N LEU A 32 -9.79 -0.36 3.67
CA LEU A 32 -10.75 -0.94 2.74
C LEU A 32 -10.12 -2.05 1.86
N PHE A 33 -8.89 -1.84 1.39
CA PHE A 33 -8.16 -2.86 0.65
C PHE A 33 -7.80 -4.10 1.50
N LEU A 34 -7.53 -3.91 2.78
CA LEU A 34 -7.16 -4.99 3.68
C LEU A 34 -8.36 -5.79 4.16
N THR A 35 -9.45 -5.09 4.52
CA THR A 35 -10.62 -5.72 5.16
C THR A 35 -11.71 -6.11 4.18
N HIS A 36 -11.73 -5.54 2.97
CA HIS A 36 -12.80 -5.66 1.98
C HIS A 36 -14.20 -5.27 2.51
N SER A 37 -14.26 -4.55 3.62
CA SER A 37 -15.49 -4.12 4.31
C SER A 37 -15.37 -2.64 4.71
N PRO A 38 -16.30 -1.77 4.27
CA PRO A 38 -16.29 -0.36 4.67
C PRO A 38 -16.40 -0.18 6.19
N GLN A 39 -17.17 -1.03 6.86
CA GLN A 39 -17.32 -0.98 8.31
C GLN A 39 -16.02 -1.33 9.02
N ASP A 40 -15.42 -2.48 8.66
CA ASP A 40 -14.17 -2.92 9.27
C ASP A 40 -13.00 -1.96 8.95
N ALA A 41 -13.01 -1.35 7.75
CA ALA A 41 -12.04 -0.31 7.40
C ALA A 41 -12.17 0.92 8.31
N SER A 42 -13.40 1.36 8.57
CA SER A 42 -13.68 2.48 9.47
C SER A 42 -13.20 2.17 10.90
N ASP A 43 -13.53 0.98 11.40
CA ASP A 43 -13.14 0.55 12.75
C ASP A 43 -11.62 0.42 12.88
N LEU A 44 -10.95 -0.11 11.85
CA LEU A 44 -9.50 -0.21 11.78
C LEU A 44 -8.81 1.16 11.82
N VAL A 45 -9.36 2.13 11.08
CA VAL A 45 -8.84 3.51 11.07
C VAL A 45 -9.04 4.19 12.42
N GLN A 46 -10.22 4.06 13.01
CA GLN A 46 -10.49 4.61 14.35
C GLN A 46 -9.52 4.06 15.40
N GLU A 47 -9.35 2.74 15.45
CA GLU A 47 -8.41 2.11 16.39
C GLU A 47 -6.96 2.56 16.11
N THR A 48 -6.60 2.75 14.83
CA THR A 48 -5.30 3.27 14.44
C THR A 48 -5.07 4.67 15.03
N TYR A 49 -6.02 5.59 14.88
CA TYR A 49 -5.91 6.94 15.43
C TYR A 49 -5.91 6.96 16.95
N LEU A 50 -6.72 6.12 17.61
CA LEU A 50 -6.72 5.99 19.06
C LEU A 50 -5.36 5.51 19.59
N ARG A 51 -4.74 4.52 18.97
CA ARG A 51 -3.40 4.04 19.34
C ARG A 51 -2.33 5.08 19.02
N ALA A 52 -2.39 5.68 17.85
CA ALA A 52 -1.47 6.73 17.45
C ALA A 52 -1.52 7.90 18.44
N TYR A 53 -2.69 8.38 18.81
CA TYR A 53 -2.84 9.46 19.80
C TYR A 53 -2.25 9.10 21.15
N ARG A 54 -2.54 7.90 21.68
CA ARG A 54 -2.00 7.42 22.97
C ARG A 54 -0.47 7.29 22.97
N THR A 55 0.12 7.02 21.81
CA THR A 55 1.57 6.81 21.68
C THR A 55 2.28 7.98 20.99
N PHE A 56 1.58 9.10 20.76
CA PHE A 56 2.13 10.26 20.04
C PHE A 56 3.38 10.85 20.68
N ALA A 57 3.49 10.77 22.00
CA ALA A 57 4.70 11.18 22.72
C ALA A 57 5.97 10.41 22.28
N ASN A 58 5.81 9.22 21.69
CA ASN A 58 6.91 8.41 21.15
C ASN A 58 7.20 8.71 19.67
N PHE A 59 6.33 9.46 19.00
CA PHE A 59 6.55 9.89 17.63
C PHE A 59 7.70 10.89 17.57
N ARG A 60 8.68 10.64 16.69
CA ARG A 60 9.82 11.53 16.50
C ARG A 60 9.50 12.59 15.46
N PRO A 61 9.41 13.87 15.80
CA PRO A 61 9.23 14.94 14.83
C PRO A 61 10.29 14.89 13.73
N GLY A 62 9.87 15.14 12.48
CA GLY A 62 10.76 15.06 11.32
C GLY A 62 10.88 13.68 10.68
N THR A 63 10.28 12.63 11.27
CA THR A 63 10.14 11.33 10.62
C THR A 63 8.84 11.26 9.80
N ASN A 64 8.71 10.24 8.94
CA ASN A 64 7.53 10.05 8.11
C ASN A 64 6.32 9.60 8.95
N CYS A 65 5.43 10.56 9.29
CA CYS A 65 4.22 10.30 10.07
C CYS A 65 3.29 9.30 9.35
N LYS A 66 3.19 9.37 8.03
CA LYS A 66 2.40 8.44 7.22
C LYS A 66 2.87 6.99 7.41
N ALA A 67 4.17 6.74 7.31
CA ALA A 67 4.75 5.41 7.54
C ALA A 67 4.50 4.91 8.97
N TRP A 68 4.63 5.79 9.96
CA TRP A 68 4.33 5.46 11.35
C TRP A 68 2.86 5.06 11.57
N LEU A 69 1.92 5.81 10.99
CA LEU A 69 0.49 5.48 11.04
C LEU A 69 0.18 4.14 10.35
N PHE A 70 0.80 3.87 9.19
CA PHE A 70 0.64 2.58 8.52
C PHE A 70 1.22 1.42 9.32
N THR A 71 2.31 1.61 10.06
CA THR A 71 2.84 0.58 10.97
C THR A 71 1.81 0.20 12.03
N ILE A 72 1.14 1.20 12.63
CA ILE A 72 0.08 0.97 13.62
C ILE A 72 -1.11 0.25 12.98
N LEU A 73 -1.61 0.76 11.84
CA LEU A 73 -2.74 0.20 11.12
C LEU A 73 -2.49 -1.27 10.75
N TYR A 74 -1.33 -1.56 10.15
CA TYR A 74 -1.00 -2.92 9.72
C TYR A 74 -0.82 -3.87 10.91
N SER A 75 -0.23 -3.41 12.02
CA SER A 75 -0.13 -4.17 13.27
C SER A 75 -1.51 -4.55 13.81
N ILE A 76 -2.48 -3.63 13.81
CA ILE A 76 -3.86 -3.91 14.23
C ILE A 76 -4.50 -4.93 13.30
N PHE A 77 -4.39 -4.71 11.98
CA PHE A 77 -4.94 -5.61 10.97
C PHE A 77 -4.43 -7.04 11.14
N VAL A 78 -3.12 -7.24 11.23
CA VAL A 78 -2.52 -8.57 11.41
C VAL A 78 -3.02 -9.25 12.69
N ASN A 79 -3.14 -8.49 13.79
CA ASN A 79 -3.54 -9.04 15.07
C ASN A 79 -5.04 -9.38 15.16
N GLN A 80 -5.91 -8.59 14.52
CA GLN A 80 -7.36 -8.73 14.66
C GLN A 80 -8.01 -9.48 13.48
N TYR A 81 -7.54 -9.25 12.26
CA TYR A 81 -8.23 -9.68 11.04
C TYR A 81 -7.54 -10.86 10.34
N ARG A 82 -6.20 -10.91 10.31
CA ARG A 82 -5.46 -11.97 9.61
C ARG A 82 -5.63 -13.36 10.24
N LYS A 83 -5.99 -13.45 11.52
CA LYS A 83 -6.26 -14.74 12.18
C LYS A 83 -7.43 -15.48 11.56
N THR A 84 -8.34 -14.78 10.88
CA THR A 84 -9.55 -15.33 10.26
C THR A 84 -9.34 -15.73 8.79
N GLN A 85 -8.34 -15.21 8.12
CA GLN A 85 -8.07 -15.44 6.69
C GLN A 85 -6.65 -16.00 6.50
N ARG A 86 -6.47 -17.30 6.69
CA ARG A 86 -5.29 -18.01 6.20
C ARG A 86 -5.49 -18.35 4.72
N GLU A 87 -5.28 -17.40 3.84
CA GLU A 87 -5.01 -17.71 2.44
C GLU A 87 -3.53 -18.06 2.30
N PRO A 88 -3.19 -19.24 1.77
CA PRO A 88 -1.81 -19.53 1.43
C PRO A 88 -1.35 -18.62 0.29
N ASP A 89 -0.16 -18.04 0.40
CA ASP A 89 0.52 -17.27 -0.66
C ASP A 89 0.94 -18.21 -1.83
N THR A 90 -0.02 -18.91 -2.43
CA THR A 90 0.25 -19.90 -3.49
C THR A 90 0.04 -19.30 -4.88
N VAL A 91 0.93 -18.42 -5.30
CA VAL A 91 1.15 -18.20 -6.73
C VAL A 91 2.29 -19.11 -7.15
N SER A 92 2.02 -20.05 -8.07
CA SER A 92 3.08 -20.85 -8.68
C SER A 92 4.03 -19.94 -9.45
N MET A 93 5.24 -19.78 -8.95
CA MET A 93 6.25 -18.91 -9.54
C MET A 93 6.70 -19.36 -10.92
N ASP A 94 6.75 -20.68 -11.12
CA ASP A 94 7.16 -21.27 -12.40
C ASP A 94 6.10 -20.98 -13.50
N ALA A 95 4.81 -21.15 -13.16
CA ALA A 95 3.72 -20.82 -14.08
C ALA A 95 3.65 -19.32 -14.38
N LEU A 96 3.93 -18.45 -13.39
CA LEU A 96 4.00 -17.01 -13.62
C LEU A 96 5.14 -16.64 -14.55
N GLU A 97 6.33 -17.21 -14.35
CA GLU A 97 7.50 -16.94 -15.19
C GLU A 97 7.28 -17.42 -16.62
N GLU A 98 6.72 -18.63 -16.79
CA GLU A 98 6.38 -19.17 -18.12
C GLU A 98 5.37 -18.28 -18.86
N THR A 99 4.28 -17.88 -18.18
CA THR A 99 3.27 -16.97 -18.75
C THR A 99 3.89 -15.62 -19.12
N PHE A 100 4.77 -15.10 -18.26
CA PHE A 100 5.42 -13.82 -18.48
C PHE A 100 6.35 -13.86 -19.69
N GLN A 101 7.19 -14.90 -19.81
CA GLN A 101 8.09 -15.08 -20.95
C GLN A 101 7.33 -15.30 -22.26
N GLN A 102 6.20 -16.01 -22.24
CA GLN A 102 5.34 -16.20 -23.43
C GLN A 102 4.64 -14.92 -23.86
N THR A 103 4.32 -14.01 -22.92
CA THR A 103 3.51 -12.82 -23.19
C THR A 103 4.36 -11.60 -23.53
N LEU A 104 5.60 -11.51 -23.03
CA LEU A 104 6.45 -10.33 -23.14
C LEU A 104 7.78 -10.69 -23.80
N ALA A 105 7.93 -10.27 -25.04
CA ALA A 105 9.19 -10.35 -25.78
C ALA A 105 10.15 -9.18 -25.46
N SER A 106 9.74 -8.18 -24.66
CA SER A 106 10.54 -6.99 -24.38
C SER A 106 11.38 -7.18 -23.11
N ALA A 107 12.66 -6.80 -23.21
CA ALA A 107 13.61 -6.87 -22.10
C ALA A 107 13.40 -5.77 -21.03
N ASP A 108 12.45 -4.83 -21.22
CA ASP A 108 12.33 -3.60 -20.41
C ASP A 108 10.94 -3.39 -19.78
N TRP A 109 10.26 -4.48 -19.43
CA TRP A 109 8.92 -4.43 -18.84
C TRP A 109 8.88 -3.62 -17.50
N GLU A 110 9.98 -3.56 -16.77
CA GLU A 110 10.05 -2.78 -15.51
C GLU A 110 9.91 -1.29 -15.79
N ALA A 111 10.64 -0.78 -16.79
CA ALA A 111 10.50 0.61 -17.21
C ALA A 111 9.11 0.91 -17.78
N GLU A 112 8.52 -0.03 -18.53
CA GLU A 112 7.15 0.08 -19.03
C GLU A 112 6.14 0.10 -17.88
N PHE A 113 6.31 -0.76 -16.86
CA PHE A 113 5.46 -0.76 -15.67
C PHE A 113 5.61 0.54 -14.87
N ASP A 114 6.84 0.99 -14.62
CA ASP A 114 7.10 2.22 -13.87
C ASP A 114 6.50 3.45 -14.57
N ALA A 115 6.59 3.50 -15.88
CA ALA A 115 5.98 4.55 -16.67
C ALA A 115 4.44 4.48 -16.65
N LEU A 116 3.85 3.29 -16.72
CA LEU A 116 2.40 3.07 -16.57
C LEU A 116 1.92 3.48 -15.17
N ALA A 117 2.61 3.04 -14.13
CA ALA A 117 2.28 3.32 -12.75
C ALA A 117 2.40 4.82 -12.41
N GLY A 118 3.38 5.51 -13.01
CA GLY A 118 3.65 6.93 -12.74
C GLY A 118 2.75 7.92 -13.51
N SER A 119 2.18 7.53 -14.66
CA SER A 119 1.52 8.50 -15.54
C SER A 119 0.09 8.15 -15.97
N ALA A 120 -0.25 6.87 -16.11
CA ALA A 120 -1.51 6.43 -16.70
C ALA A 120 -2.35 5.55 -15.78
N MET A 121 -1.79 5.03 -14.68
CA MET A 121 -2.50 4.11 -13.80
C MET A 121 -3.37 4.87 -12.82
N ASP A 122 -4.68 4.69 -12.96
CA ASP A 122 -5.63 5.11 -11.92
C ASP A 122 -5.69 4.02 -10.83
N TRP A 123 -4.91 4.20 -9.78
CA TRP A 123 -4.85 3.28 -8.65
C TRP A 123 -6.19 3.05 -7.94
N GLN A 124 -7.15 3.94 -8.14
CA GLN A 124 -8.50 3.83 -7.59
C GLN A 124 -9.53 3.31 -8.61
N GLY A 125 -9.10 3.17 -9.87
CA GLY A 125 -9.93 2.67 -10.95
C GLY A 125 -10.35 1.20 -10.77
N PRO A 126 -11.51 0.81 -11.32
CA PRO A 126 -12.06 -0.54 -11.15
C PRO A 126 -11.14 -1.62 -11.72
N GLU A 127 -10.47 -1.38 -12.83
CA GLU A 127 -9.57 -2.34 -13.48
C GLU A 127 -8.32 -2.60 -12.63
N VAL A 128 -7.69 -1.53 -12.14
CA VAL A 128 -6.50 -1.63 -11.28
C VAL A 128 -6.87 -2.28 -9.94
N ARG A 129 -8.03 -1.91 -9.38
CA ARG A 129 -8.53 -2.52 -8.15
C ARG A 129 -8.80 -4.01 -8.31
N ALA A 130 -9.37 -4.43 -9.44
CA ALA A 130 -9.57 -5.84 -9.76
C ALA A 130 -8.24 -6.60 -9.90
N ALA A 131 -7.25 -6.01 -10.57
CA ALA A 131 -5.91 -6.59 -10.70
C ALA A 131 -5.20 -6.72 -9.34
N LEU A 132 -5.27 -5.68 -8.50
CA LEU A 132 -4.76 -5.73 -7.13
C LEU A 132 -5.44 -6.82 -6.29
N GLY A 133 -6.74 -7.06 -6.51
CA GLY A 133 -7.49 -8.11 -5.83
C GLY A 133 -6.99 -9.53 -6.13
N LYS A 134 -6.35 -9.74 -7.29
CA LYS A 134 -5.76 -11.03 -7.69
C LYS A 134 -4.40 -11.31 -7.05
N LEU A 135 -3.75 -10.29 -6.50
CA LEU A 135 -2.47 -10.47 -5.82
C LEU A 135 -2.65 -11.18 -4.47
N PRO A 136 -1.73 -12.08 -4.08
CA PRO A 136 -1.61 -12.52 -2.70
C PRO A 136 -1.52 -11.33 -1.74
N GLU A 137 -2.06 -11.48 -0.53
CA GLU A 137 -2.12 -10.38 0.46
C GLU A 137 -0.76 -9.70 0.68
N SER A 138 0.30 -10.49 0.85
CA SER A 138 1.65 -9.97 1.11
C SER A 138 2.23 -9.19 -0.08
N PHE A 139 1.88 -9.55 -1.31
CA PHE A 139 2.30 -8.88 -2.55
C PHE A 139 1.50 -7.59 -2.74
N ARG A 140 0.20 -7.66 -2.56
CA ARG A 140 -0.71 -6.51 -2.60
C ARG A 140 -0.33 -5.45 -1.57
N ALA A 141 -0.05 -5.86 -0.32
CA ALA A 141 0.40 -4.94 0.72
C ALA A 141 1.70 -4.22 0.35
N ALA A 142 2.66 -4.93 -0.25
CA ALA A 142 3.92 -4.33 -0.71
C ALA A 142 3.69 -3.24 -1.76
N VAL A 143 2.90 -3.53 -2.81
CA VAL A 143 2.56 -2.56 -3.87
C VAL A 143 1.82 -1.35 -3.30
N LEU A 144 0.82 -1.58 -2.46
CA LEU A 144 0.04 -0.49 -1.88
C LEU A 144 0.90 0.45 -1.03
N LEU A 145 1.90 -0.06 -0.30
CA LEU A 145 2.77 0.79 0.51
C LEU A 145 3.83 1.52 -0.33
N ALA A 146 4.49 0.81 -1.24
CA ALA A 146 5.59 1.39 -2.00
C ALA A 146 5.12 2.19 -3.23
N ASP A 147 4.24 1.61 -4.08
CA ASP A 147 3.89 2.19 -5.37
C ASP A 147 2.70 3.17 -5.28
N VAL A 148 1.72 2.90 -4.40
CA VAL A 148 0.55 3.78 -4.23
C VAL A 148 0.81 4.87 -3.19
N GLU A 149 1.32 4.49 -2.01
CA GLU A 149 1.52 5.42 -0.90
C GLU A 149 2.88 6.12 -0.92
N GLY A 150 3.79 5.67 -1.78
CA GLY A 150 5.11 6.29 -1.98
C GLY A 150 6.06 6.16 -0.79
N LEU A 151 5.91 5.10 0.02
CA LEU A 151 6.85 4.82 1.09
C LEU A 151 8.19 4.31 0.48
N THR A 152 9.30 4.66 1.13
CA THR A 152 10.58 4.02 0.79
C THR A 152 10.55 2.52 1.07
N TYR A 153 11.43 1.77 0.45
CA TYR A 153 11.49 0.31 0.67
C TYR A 153 11.81 -0.04 2.13
N GLU A 154 12.60 0.78 2.79
CA GLU A 154 12.94 0.64 4.21
C GLU A 154 11.70 0.87 5.09
N GLU A 155 10.92 1.91 4.80
CA GLU A 155 9.68 2.22 5.51
C GLU A 155 8.62 1.14 5.29
N ALA A 156 8.39 0.74 4.04
CA ALA A 156 7.43 -0.30 3.70
C ALA A 156 7.81 -1.66 4.30
N ALA A 157 9.09 -2.01 4.33
CA ALA A 157 9.60 -3.22 4.96
C ALA A 157 9.38 -3.19 6.49
N ALA A 158 9.60 -2.05 7.12
CA ALA A 158 9.32 -1.85 8.55
C ALA A 158 7.82 -1.99 8.86
N VAL A 159 6.93 -1.41 8.02
CA VAL A 159 5.47 -1.57 8.16
C VAL A 159 5.04 -3.03 8.09
N LEU A 160 5.63 -3.80 7.16
CA LEU A 160 5.28 -5.20 6.91
C LEU A 160 6.03 -6.20 7.81
N ASP A 161 6.88 -5.70 8.72
CA ASP A 161 7.73 -6.49 9.60
C ASP A 161 8.49 -7.59 8.82
N CYS A 162 9.18 -7.17 7.76
CA CYS A 162 9.97 -8.08 6.92
C CYS A 162 11.30 -7.45 6.47
N PRO A 163 12.31 -8.29 6.11
CA PRO A 163 13.55 -7.79 5.52
C PRO A 163 13.31 -7.01 4.21
N VAL A 164 14.09 -5.95 3.95
CA VAL A 164 14.00 -5.16 2.72
C VAL A 164 14.18 -6.02 1.46
N GLY A 165 15.05 -7.04 1.50
CA GLY A 165 15.22 -8.01 0.42
C GLY A 165 13.94 -8.80 0.13
N THR A 166 13.18 -9.17 1.17
CA THR A 166 11.87 -9.83 1.03
C THR A 166 10.85 -8.89 0.40
N LEU A 167 10.82 -7.62 0.83
CA LEU A 167 9.94 -6.61 0.22
C LEU A 167 10.24 -6.45 -1.28
N ARG A 168 11.52 -6.30 -1.64
CA ARG A 168 11.95 -6.16 -3.05
C ARG A 168 11.49 -7.34 -3.91
N SER A 169 11.66 -8.56 -3.41
CA SER A 169 11.21 -9.76 -4.13
C SER A 169 9.69 -9.84 -4.27
N ARG A 170 8.94 -9.42 -3.24
CA ARG A 170 7.47 -9.32 -3.31
C ARG A 170 7.02 -8.27 -4.32
N LEU A 171 7.62 -7.08 -4.32
CA LEU A 171 7.33 -6.02 -5.28
C LEU A 171 7.60 -6.46 -6.72
N PHE A 172 8.77 -7.04 -6.98
CA PHE A 172 9.13 -7.54 -8.30
C PHE A 172 8.07 -8.51 -8.85
N ARG A 173 7.67 -9.50 -8.04
CA ARG A 173 6.66 -10.49 -8.43
C ARG A 173 5.27 -9.88 -8.57
N ALA A 174 4.89 -9.00 -7.65
CA ALA A 174 3.61 -8.31 -7.68
C ALA A 174 3.46 -7.44 -8.93
N ARG A 175 4.50 -6.69 -9.29
CA ARG A 175 4.52 -5.83 -10.48
C ARG A 175 4.44 -6.65 -11.77
N LYS A 176 5.09 -7.84 -11.83
CA LYS A 176 4.93 -8.78 -12.95
C LYS A 176 3.48 -9.21 -13.14
N ILE A 177 2.82 -9.62 -12.05
CA ILE A 177 1.41 -10.04 -12.10
C ILE A 177 0.54 -8.86 -12.53
N LEU A 178 0.73 -7.68 -11.93
CA LEU A 178 -0.05 -6.49 -12.28
C LEU A 178 0.16 -6.08 -13.74
N PHE A 179 1.37 -6.16 -14.25
CA PHE A 179 1.65 -5.82 -15.65
C PHE A 179 0.89 -6.73 -16.61
N LEU A 180 0.90 -8.04 -16.37
CA LEU A 180 0.11 -8.99 -17.16
C LEU A 180 -1.39 -8.71 -17.09
N GLU A 181 -1.92 -8.49 -15.90
CA GLU A 181 -3.34 -8.23 -15.66
C GLU A 181 -3.81 -6.90 -16.26
N LEU A 182 -2.92 -5.92 -16.37
CA LEU A 182 -3.22 -4.58 -16.87
C LEU A 182 -2.81 -4.35 -18.31
N LEU A 183 -2.33 -5.36 -19.05
CA LEU A 183 -1.95 -5.22 -20.46
C LEU A 183 -3.09 -4.66 -21.32
N ASP A 184 -4.32 -5.15 -21.14
CA ASP A 184 -5.46 -4.67 -21.90
C ASP A 184 -5.88 -3.25 -21.49
N TYR A 185 -5.74 -2.91 -20.22
CA TYR A 185 -5.93 -1.55 -19.72
C TYR A 185 -4.90 -0.60 -20.34
N ALA A 186 -3.62 -0.97 -20.33
CA ALA A 186 -2.54 -0.18 -20.90
C ALA A 186 -2.70 0.06 -22.41
N ARG A 187 -3.25 -0.92 -23.14
CA ARG A 187 -3.61 -0.78 -24.57
C ARG A 187 -4.77 0.19 -24.77
N LYS A 188 -5.84 0.07 -23.97
CA LYS A 188 -7.04 0.92 -24.08
C LYS A 188 -6.72 2.38 -23.75
N THR A 189 -5.84 2.64 -22.78
CA THR A 189 -5.38 3.98 -22.43
C THR A 189 -4.35 4.56 -23.41
N GLY A 190 -3.93 3.75 -24.42
CA GLY A 190 -2.95 4.17 -25.42
C GLY A 190 -1.52 4.23 -24.91
N PHE A 191 -1.26 3.71 -23.71
CA PHE A 191 0.06 3.69 -23.10
C PHE A 191 1.02 2.74 -23.84
N LEU A 192 0.55 1.55 -24.19
CA LEU A 192 1.30 0.59 -25.02
C LEU A 192 1.01 0.79 -26.50
N LYS A 193 1.51 1.85 -27.09
CA LYS A 193 1.50 2.06 -28.53
C LYS A 193 2.63 1.30 -29.21
N GLY A 194 2.64 -0.03 -29.19
CA GLY A 194 3.60 -0.75 -30.01
C GLY A 194 4.30 -1.97 -29.43
N ALA A 195 3.94 -2.48 -28.28
CA ALA A 195 4.39 -3.80 -27.87
C ALA A 195 3.80 -4.84 -28.82
N ARG A 196 4.57 -5.25 -29.83
CA ARG A 196 4.23 -6.40 -30.69
C ARG A 196 4.33 -7.64 -29.81
N LEU A 197 3.17 -8.17 -29.46
CA LEU A 197 3.08 -9.56 -29.05
C LEU A 197 3.31 -10.42 -30.31
N THR A 198 4.34 -11.20 -30.32
CA THR A 198 4.55 -12.29 -31.28
C THR A 198 3.74 -13.49 -30.86
#